data_a76a7023805c4285579284628e491a1c
#
_entry.id   a76a7023805c4285579284628e491a1c
#
_cell.length_a   1.000
_cell.length_b   1.000
_cell.length_c   1.000
_cell.angle_alpha   90.00
_cell.angle_beta   90.00
_cell.angle_gamma   90.00
#
_symmetry.space_group_name_H-M   'P 1'
#
loop_
_entity.id
_entity.type
_entity.pdbx_description
1 polymer ?
#
loop_
_entity_poly.entity_id
_entity_poly.type
_entity_poly.pdbx_seq_one_letter_code
_entity_poly.pdbx_strand_id
1 'polypeptide(L)'
;MIDEILSIVEKQEEWRGKQCLNLIPSENVMSLAVRKLLSSDFGQRYTARDRFYMGAQFTDEIEQCGEKLAKEVFGADTADLRPLSGHIADMIILATFTKPKDILMCISPNVGGYPGMWNEGLAKLLQLKTVPFPFSKHNMNIKVEESKKVIKQLKPKIMIFGASFITFPYPVKELSKIAKENGAIVGYDGSHVLGLIGGKQFQDPLREGVCALFGSTHKSFFGPQGGMVLADREHGEIIKEKIYPTFVDNAHWNRIAALTLALAEMRKFGKAYAGQVVRNSKTLAKALCDYGFPVVCQHLGFTQSHQIILDYGNYKKGRAFAEKLQNSNIIVDCAVRIGTCEVTRHGMKEGEMLKIAELIKRAIIDEEEPEEIRRDIAKLCSTFQEVEYCFA
;
A
#
# COMPACT_ATOMS: atom_id res chain seq x y z
N MET A 1 -5.20 -22.31 -27.97
CA MET A 1 -5.18 -20.87 -27.50
C MET A 1 -6.19 -20.62 -26.37
N ILE A 2 -7.50 -20.86 -26.51
CA ILE A 2 -8.47 -20.64 -25.41
C ILE A 2 -8.11 -21.51 -24.20
N ASP A 3 -7.97 -22.81 -24.40
CA ASP A 3 -7.61 -23.75 -23.33
C ASP A 3 -6.25 -23.43 -22.68
N GLU A 4 -5.31 -22.92 -23.47
CA GLU A 4 -4.01 -22.47 -22.99
C GLU A 4 -4.13 -21.25 -22.03
N ILE A 5 -4.96 -20.25 -22.41
CA ILE A 5 -5.22 -19.07 -21.57
C ILE A 5 -5.88 -19.51 -20.25
N LEU A 6 -6.90 -20.34 -20.31
CA LEU A 6 -7.60 -20.85 -19.13
C LEU A 6 -6.64 -21.65 -18.24
N SER A 7 -5.81 -22.53 -18.84
CA SER A 7 -4.81 -23.30 -18.09
C SER A 7 -3.76 -22.44 -17.38
N ILE A 8 -3.35 -21.31 -17.98
CA ILE A 8 -2.42 -20.36 -17.32
C ILE A 8 -3.07 -19.75 -16.09
N VAL A 9 -4.35 -19.35 -16.19
CA VAL A 9 -5.09 -18.79 -15.05
C VAL A 9 -5.26 -19.84 -13.95
N GLU A 10 -5.67 -21.05 -14.29
CA GLU A 10 -5.82 -22.16 -13.34
C GLU A 10 -4.50 -22.49 -12.62
N LYS A 11 -3.38 -22.53 -13.35
CA LYS A 11 -2.04 -22.75 -12.76
C LYS A 11 -1.66 -21.64 -11.78
N GLN A 12 -1.96 -20.39 -12.09
CA GLN A 12 -1.71 -19.25 -11.21
C GLN A 12 -2.56 -19.35 -9.93
N GLU A 13 -3.85 -19.67 -10.06
CA GLU A 13 -4.76 -19.82 -8.92
C GLU A 13 -4.36 -21.01 -8.04
N GLU A 14 -3.98 -22.14 -8.65
CA GLU A 14 -3.54 -23.30 -7.90
C GLU A 14 -2.22 -23.05 -7.17
N TRP A 15 -1.20 -22.54 -7.86
CA TRP A 15 0.11 -22.34 -7.28
C TRP A 15 0.12 -21.17 -6.28
N ARG A 16 -0.16 -19.93 -6.74
CA ARG A 16 -0.09 -18.75 -5.89
C ARG A 16 -1.25 -18.70 -4.88
N GLY A 17 -2.44 -19.11 -5.28
CA GLY A 17 -3.64 -19.00 -4.46
C GLY A 17 -3.77 -20.06 -3.38
N LYS A 18 -3.16 -21.26 -3.56
CA LYS A 18 -3.36 -22.38 -2.63
C LYS A 18 -2.09 -23.00 -2.08
N GLN A 19 -0.99 -22.98 -2.85
CA GLN A 19 0.24 -23.71 -2.50
C GLN A 19 1.36 -22.80 -1.99
N CYS A 20 1.24 -21.48 -2.15
CA CYS A 20 2.26 -20.53 -1.74
C CYS A 20 1.91 -19.78 -0.47
N LEU A 21 2.92 -19.54 0.34
CA LEU A 21 2.88 -18.59 1.43
C LEU A 21 3.28 -17.20 0.89
N ASN A 22 2.29 -16.33 0.70
CA ASN A 22 2.48 -15.02 0.09
C ASN A 22 2.83 -13.98 1.15
N LEU A 23 4.06 -13.47 1.09
CA LEU A 23 4.61 -12.49 2.03
C LEU A 23 5.08 -11.21 1.34
N ILE A 24 4.57 -10.91 0.14
CA ILE A 24 4.86 -9.66 -0.57
C ILE A 24 4.08 -8.51 0.08
N PRO A 25 4.74 -7.45 0.57
CA PRO A 25 4.06 -6.37 1.31
C PRO A 25 3.16 -5.46 0.45
N SER A 26 3.24 -5.59 -0.87
CA SER A 26 2.38 -4.87 -1.83
C SER A 26 1.22 -5.70 -2.37
N GLU A 27 0.96 -6.88 -1.78
CA GLU A 27 -0.13 -7.77 -2.14
C GLU A 27 -1.08 -8.00 -0.97
N ASN A 28 -2.33 -8.34 -1.29
CA ASN A 28 -3.37 -8.72 -0.34
C ASN A 28 -4.52 -9.43 -1.07
N VAL A 29 -5.43 -10.04 -0.32
CA VAL A 29 -6.58 -10.74 -0.88
C VAL A 29 -7.90 -10.03 -0.56
N MET A 30 -8.76 -9.98 -1.56
CA MET A 30 -10.14 -9.50 -1.43
C MET A 30 -11.04 -10.64 -0.93
N SER A 31 -12.11 -10.30 -0.20
CA SER A 31 -13.20 -11.26 0.09
C SER A 31 -13.89 -11.72 -1.21
N LEU A 32 -14.54 -12.89 -1.15
CA LEU A 32 -15.32 -13.39 -2.29
C LEU A 32 -16.43 -12.41 -2.72
N ALA A 33 -17.06 -11.75 -1.76
CA ALA A 33 -18.09 -10.75 -2.03
C ALA A 33 -17.54 -9.55 -2.82
N VAL A 34 -16.36 -9.04 -2.43
CA VAL A 34 -15.67 -7.96 -3.16
C VAL A 34 -15.24 -8.42 -4.56
N ARG A 35 -14.67 -9.63 -4.70
CA ARG A 35 -14.25 -10.20 -5.98
C ARG A 35 -15.41 -10.35 -6.96
N LYS A 36 -16.59 -10.81 -6.52
CA LYS A 36 -17.79 -10.94 -7.35
C LYS A 36 -18.21 -9.63 -8.00
N LEU A 37 -18.04 -8.49 -7.33
CA LEU A 37 -18.42 -7.20 -7.88
C LEU A 37 -17.55 -6.79 -9.08
N LEU A 38 -16.33 -7.30 -9.20
CA LEU A 38 -15.45 -7.04 -10.36
C LEU A 38 -16.03 -7.63 -11.66
N SER A 39 -16.84 -8.70 -11.59
CA SER A 39 -17.50 -9.31 -12.75
C SER A 39 -18.95 -8.85 -12.93
N SER A 40 -19.41 -7.84 -12.17
CA SER A 40 -20.77 -7.30 -12.28
C SER A 40 -21.00 -6.51 -13.58
N ASP A 41 -22.28 -6.26 -13.91
CA ASP A 41 -22.66 -5.46 -15.07
C ASP A 41 -22.00 -4.07 -15.11
N PHE A 42 -21.68 -3.49 -13.97
CA PHE A 42 -20.91 -2.23 -13.89
C PHE A 42 -19.62 -2.23 -14.71
N GLY A 43 -18.98 -3.38 -14.90
CA GLY A 43 -17.77 -3.51 -15.70
C GLY A 43 -17.96 -3.29 -17.20
N GLN A 44 -19.20 -3.22 -17.65
CA GLN A 44 -19.58 -3.03 -19.05
C GLN A 44 -20.18 -1.64 -19.32
N ARG A 45 -20.26 -0.78 -18.30
CA ARG A 45 -20.93 0.51 -18.40
C ARG A 45 -19.96 1.66 -18.56
N TYR A 46 -20.41 2.67 -19.28
CA TYR A 46 -19.69 3.89 -19.56
C TYR A 46 -20.53 5.08 -19.10
N THR A 47 -19.98 5.94 -18.24
CA THR A 47 -20.65 7.17 -17.81
C THR A 47 -19.65 8.24 -17.42
N ALA A 48 -20.01 9.48 -17.63
CA ALA A 48 -19.29 10.67 -17.22
C ALA A 48 -20.11 11.45 -16.19
N ARG A 49 -19.46 12.35 -15.48
CA ARG A 49 -19.95 13.04 -14.29
C ARG A 49 -21.23 13.87 -14.51
N ASP A 50 -21.41 14.40 -15.70
CA ASP A 50 -22.53 15.29 -16.07
C ASP A 50 -23.78 14.57 -16.58
N ARG A 51 -23.86 13.24 -16.40
CA ARG A 51 -24.96 12.39 -16.86
C ARG A 51 -25.22 12.49 -18.36
N PHE A 52 -24.21 12.75 -19.12
CA PHE A 52 -24.30 12.73 -20.58
C PHE A 52 -24.88 11.40 -21.10
N TYR A 53 -24.57 10.29 -20.44
CA TYR A 53 -25.07 8.96 -20.75
C TYR A 53 -26.29 8.60 -19.91
N MET A 54 -27.38 8.15 -20.54
CA MET A 54 -28.56 7.65 -19.85
C MET A 54 -28.29 6.31 -19.14
N GLY A 55 -29.07 5.97 -18.14
CA GLY A 55 -28.92 4.74 -17.36
C GLY A 55 -27.81 4.77 -16.31
N ALA A 56 -27.33 5.94 -15.93
CA ALA A 56 -26.22 6.15 -14.99
C ALA A 56 -26.64 6.24 -13.52
N GLN A 57 -27.92 6.16 -13.18
CA GLN A 57 -28.42 6.38 -11.81
C GLN A 57 -27.73 5.50 -10.77
N PHE A 58 -27.50 4.22 -11.05
CA PHE A 58 -26.87 3.31 -10.09
C PHE A 58 -25.34 3.49 -10.02
N THR A 59 -24.70 4.03 -11.05
CA THR A 59 -23.29 4.42 -10.97
C THR A 59 -23.11 5.64 -10.07
N ASP A 60 -24.04 6.61 -10.12
CA ASP A 60 -24.03 7.75 -9.20
C ASP A 60 -24.25 7.31 -7.74
N GLU A 61 -25.20 6.39 -7.52
CA GLU A 61 -25.51 5.87 -6.18
C GLU A 61 -24.31 5.12 -5.58
N ILE A 62 -23.63 4.26 -6.34
CA ILE A 62 -22.48 3.50 -5.86
C ILE A 62 -21.26 4.40 -5.60
N GLU A 63 -21.02 5.42 -6.44
CA GLU A 63 -19.99 6.43 -6.23
C GLU A 63 -20.23 7.19 -4.93
N GLN A 64 -21.43 7.74 -4.74
CA GLN A 64 -21.79 8.48 -3.52
C GLN A 64 -21.66 7.61 -2.27
N CYS A 65 -22.09 6.35 -2.32
CA CYS A 65 -21.97 5.41 -1.22
C CYS A 65 -20.48 5.17 -0.88
N GLY A 66 -19.66 4.96 -1.89
CA GLY A 66 -18.21 4.76 -1.73
C GLY A 66 -17.49 5.98 -1.18
N GLU A 67 -17.78 7.19 -1.71
CA GLU A 67 -17.22 8.43 -1.20
C GLU A 67 -17.61 8.67 0.28
N LYS A 68 -18.86 8.41 0.64
CA LYS A 68 -19.34 8.51 2.02
C LYS A 68 -18.56 7.56 2.94
N LEU A 69 -18.45 6.28 2.57
CA LEU A 69 -17.71 5.30 3.35
C LEU A 69 -16.22 5.65 3.48
N ALA A 70 -15.60 6.12 2.41
CA ALA A 70 -14.20 6.54 2.43
C ALA A 70 -13.98 7.72 3.41
N LYS A 71 -14.87 8.73 3.37
CA LYS A 71 -14.83 9.84 4.33
C LYS A 71 -15.00 9.37 5.77
N GLU A 72 -15.92 8.45 6.05
CA GLU A 72 -16.13 7.89 7.39
C GLU A 72 -14.91 7.09 7.89
N VAL A 73 -14.35 6.23 7.04
CA VAL A 73 -13.19 5.39 7.40
C VAL A 73 -11.96 6.22 7.70
N PHE A 74 -11.67 7.22 6.89
CA PHE A 74 -10.42 7.99 6.98
C PHE A 74 -10.56 9.33 7.70
N GLY A 75 -11.78 9.80 7.96
CA GLY A 75 -12.03 11.12 8.55
C GLY A 75 -11.72 12.26 7.58
N ALA A 76 -11.87 12.04 6.28
CA ALA A 76 -11.64 13.03 5.24
C ALA A 76 -12.89 13.89 4.99
N ASP A 77 -12.69 15.13 4.53
CA ASP A 77 -13.82 16.00 4.12
C ASP A 77 -14.29 15.64 2.71
N THR A 78 -13.37 15.25 1.83
CA THR A 78 -13.65 14.83 0.45
C THR A 78 -13.00 13.49 0.15
N ALA A 79 -13.60 12.75 -0.78
CA ALA A 79 -13.04 11.51 -1.30
C ALA A 79 -13.30 11.41 -2.81
N ASP A 80 -12.40 10.75 -3.53
CA ASP A 80 -12.55 10.39 -4.94
C ASP A 80 -11.99 8.99 -5.17
N LEU A 81 -12.82 8.10 -5.67
CA LEU A 81 -12.49 6.69 -5.88
C LEU A 81 -12.14 6.36 -7.34
N ARG A 82 -12.13 7.35 -8.22
CA ARG A 82 -11.92 7.16 -9.66
C ARG A 82 -10.48 6.90 -10.08
N PRO A 83 -9.41 7.31 -9.36
CA PRO A 83 -8.03 7.04 -9.78
C PRO A 83 -7.80 5.56 -10.04
N LEU A 84 -7.23 5.22 -11.21
CA LEU A 84 -7.10 3.83 -11.69
C LEU A 84 -5.99 3.06 -10.98
N SER A 85 -5.08 3.76 -10.31
CA SER A 85 -4.00 3.16 -9.51
C SER A 85 -3.45 4.18 -8.50
N GLY A 86 -2.64 3.72 -7.54
CA GLY A 86 -1.90 4.61 -6.65
C GLY A 86 -0.97 5.53 -7.43
N HIS A 87 -0.29 5.04 -8.46
CA HIS A 87 0.57 5.86 -9.33
C HIS A 87 -0.18 6.98 -10.06
N ILE A 88 -1.40 6.72 -10.50
CA ILE A 88 -2.28 7.76 -11.07
C ILE A 88 -2.73 8.74 -9.98
N ALA A 89 -2.98 8.29 -8.76
CA ALA A 89 -3.27 9.18 -7.65
C ALA A 89 -2.08 10.10 -7.32
N ASP A 90 -0.85 9.58 -7.29
CA ASP A 90 0.39 10.39 -7.18
C ASP A 90 0.45 11.44 -8.28
N MET A 91 0.24 11.03 -9.53
CA MET A 91 0.30 11.93 -10.70
C MET A 91 -0.75 13.04 -10.61
N ILE A 92 -1.97 12.72 -10.19
CA ILE A 92 -3.06 13.68 -9.98
C ILE A 92 -2.63 14.75 -8.97
N ILE A 93 -2.12 14.35 -7.81
CA ILE A 93 -1.71 15.28 -6.75
C ILE A 93 -0.56 16.18 -7.24
N LEU A 94 0.46 15.60 -7.84
CA LEU A 94 1.57 16.38 -8.36
C LEU A 94 1.12 17.37 -9.45
N ALA A 95 0.33 16.91 -10.42
CA ALA A 95 -0.13 17.78 -11.52
C ALA A 95 -1.17 18.83 -11.08
N THR A 96 -1.86 18.61 -9.95
CA THR A 96 -2.78 19.61 -9.39
C THR A 96 -2.02 20.80 -8.78
N PHE A 97 -0.95 20.51 -8.05
CA PHE A 97 -0.30 21.50 -7.20
C PHE A 97 1.06 22.00 -7.69
N THR A 98 1.57 21.47 -8.81
CA THR A 98 2.89 21.85 -9.32
C THR A 98 2.87 22.32 -10.77
N LYS A 99 3.93 23.04 -11.14
CA LYS A 99 4.28 23.46 -12.51
C LYS A 99 5.70 23.00 -12.83
N PRO A 100 6.10 22.95 -14.11
CA PRO A 100 7.48 22.66 -14.49
C PRO A 100 8.49 23.52 -13.72
N LYS A 101 9.59 22.89 -13.27
CA LYS A 101 10.67 23.45 -12.45
C LYS A 101 10.37 23.65 -10.96
N ASP A 102 9.13 23.40 -10.50
CA ASP A 102 8.82 23.40 -9.08
C ASP A 102 9.61 22.31 -8.34
N ILE A 103 9.84 22.53 -7.05
CA ILE A 103 10.55 21.58 -6.20
C ILE A 103 9.57 20.63 -5.54
N LEU A 104 9.76 19.31 -5.79
CA LEU A 104 9.14 18.20 -5.09
C LEU A 104 10.12 17.67 -4.03
N MET A 105 9.72 17.72 -2.76
CA MET A 105 10.47 17.08 -1.68
C MET A 105 9.79 15.76 -1.30
N CYS A 106 10.51 14.64 -1.44
CA CYS A 106 10.01 13.31 -1.13
C CYS A 106 11.13 12.38 -0.68
N ILE A 107 10.80 11.15 -0.25
CA ILE A 107 11.79 10.17 0.19
C ILE A 107 12.53 9.62 -1.03
N SER A 108 13.87 9.65 -0.99
CA SER A 108 14.71 9.11 -2.07
C SER A 108 14.59 7.59 -2.21
N PRO A 109 14.58 7.05 -3.43
CA PRO A 109 14.65 5.60 -3.65
C PRO A 109 15.83 4.91 -2.96
N ASN A 110 16.96 5.61 -2.79
CA ASN A 110 18.15 5.09 -2.11
C ASN A 110 17.93 4.77 -0.61
N VAL A 111 16.83 5.21 -0.04
CA VAL A 111 16.43 4.97 1.35
C VAL A 111 15.01 4.40 1.45
N GLY A 112 14.52 3.80 0.36
CA GLY A 112 13.22 3.13 0.32
C GLY A 112 12.05 3.96 -0.21
N GLY A 113 12.31 5.16 -0.77
CA GLY A 113 11.28 5.96 -1.46
C GLY A 113 10.73 5.25 -2.70
N TYR A 114 9.60 5.74 -3.18
CA TYR A 114 8.96 5.19 -4.38
C TYR A 114 9.67 5.68 -5.66
N PRO A 115 10.29 4.78 -6.46
CA PRO A 115 11.02 5.18 -7.68
C PRO A 115 10.14 5.89 -8.71
N GLY A 116 8.86 5.51 -8.80
CA GLY A 116 7.88 6.11 -9.70
C GLY A 116 7.60 7.60 -9.45
N MET A 117 7.87 8.10 -8.24
CA MET A 117 7.75 9.52 -7.90
C MET A 117 9.03 10.32 -8.19
N TRP A 118 10.16 9.65 -8.35
CA TRP A 118 11.50 10.25 -8.45
C TRP A 118 11.89 10.67 -9.89
N ASN A 119 13.15 11.01 -10.07
CA ASN A 119 13.74 11.58 -11.30
C ASN A 119 13.53 10.79 -12.59
N GLU A 120 13.24 9.50 -12.51
CA GLU A 120 12.98 8.63 -13.67
C GLU A 120 11.48 8.38 -13.89
N GLY A 121 10.63 8.84 -12.96
CA GLY A 121 9.19 8.67 -12.98
C GLY A 121 8.43 9.99 -13.19
N LEU A 122 7.45 10.23 -12.31
CA LEU A 122 6.53 11.38 -12.40
C LEU A 122 7.23 12.73 -12.31
N ALA A 123 8.29 12.85 -11.50
CA ALA A 123 9.04 14.10 -11.42
C ALA A 123 9.65 14.48 -12.78
N LYS A 124 10.18 13.51 -13.54
CA LYS A 124 10.68 13.74 -14.90
C LYS A 124 9.53 14.10 -15.85
N LEU A 125 8.43 13.36 -15.81
CA LEU A 125 7.27 13.60 -16.66
C LEU A 125 6.73 15.03 -16.49
N LEU A 126 6.63 15.49 -15.24
CA LEU A 126 6.11 16.81 -14.88
C LEU A 126 7.21 17.89 -14.81
N GLN A 127 8.45 17.57 -15.20
CA GLN A 127 9.60 18.46 -15.21
C GLN A 127 9.88 19.11 -13.83
N LEU A 128 9.69 18.36 -12.75
CA LEU A 128 9.94 18.81 -11.39
C LEU A 128 11.41 18.60 -10.99
N LYS A 129 11.88 19.40 -10.02
CA LYS A 129 13.16 19.22 -9.36
C LYS A 129 12.94 18.42 -8.08
N THR A 130 13.55 17.26 -7.94
CA THR A 130 13.43 16.44 -6.72
C THR A 130 14.48 16.84 -5.68
N VAL A 131 14.04 16.89 -4.43
CA VAL A 131 14.90 17.07 -3.26
C VAL A 131 14.56 15.98 -2.24
N PRO A 132 15.55 15.22 -1.74
CA PRO A 132 15.27 14.19 -0.75
C PRO A 132 15.01 14.80 0.62
N PHE A 133 14.10 14.18 1.40
CA PHE A 133 14.13 14.35 2.84
C PHE A 133 15.46 13.85 3.40
N PRO A 134 16.15 14.59 4.29
CA PRO A 134 17.19 14.04 5.14
C PRO A 134 16.66 12.82 5.91
N PHE A 135 17.36 11.67 5.83
CA PHE A 135 16.82 10.39 6.29
C PHE A 135 17.86 9.62 7.12
N SER A 136 17.39 8.94 8.16
CA SER A 136 18.18 8.03 8.98
C SER A 136 17.91 6.58 8.56
N LYS A 137 18.85 5.93 7.91
CA LYS A 137 18.75 4.49 7.61
C LYS A 137 18.69 3.65 8.89
N HIS A 138 19.40 4.06 9.94
CA HIS A 138 19.40 3.36 11.23
C HIS A 138 18.01 3.31 11.87
N ASN A 139 17.26 4.42 11.81
CA ASN A 139 15.91 4.52 12.36
C ASN A 139 14.82 4.32 11.30
N MET A 140 15.17 4.12 10.04
CA MET A 140 14.22 4.07 8.92
C MET A 140 13.21 5.23 8.95
N ASN A 141 13.70 6.46 9.23
CA ASN A 141 12.82 7.62 9.38
C ASN A 141 13.49 8.94 8.96
N ILE A 142 12.64 9.95 8.74
CA ILE A 142 13.03 11.31 8.35
C ILE A 142 13.70 12.01 9.55
N LYS A 143 14.80 12.73 9.29
CA LYS A 143 15.50 13.57 10.26
C LYS A 143 14.84 14.93 10.32
N VAL A 144 14.17 15.23 11.44
CA VAL A 144 13.29 16.41 11.58
C VAL A 144 14.07 17.71 11.44
N GLU A 145 15.13 17.89 12.24
CA GLU A 145 15.83 19.18 12.31
C GLU A 145 16.58 19.51 11.02
N GLU A 146 17.19 18.50 10.36
CA GLU A 146 17.80 18.69 9.05
C GLU A 146 16.73 19.01 8.00
N SER A 147 15.58 18.34 8.03
CA SER A 147 14.45 18.60 7.11
C SER A 147 13.90 20.01 7.26
N LYS A 148 13.75 20.51 8.48
CA LYS A 148 13.33 21.92 8.72
C LYS A 148 14.27 22.92 8.08
N LYS A 149 15.59 22.68 8.12
CA LYS A 149 16.59 23.56 7.47
C LYS A 149 16.42 23.53 5.95
N VAL A 150 16.29 22.35 5.36
CA VAL A 150 16.09 22.18 3.91
C VAL A 150 14.80 22.86 3.44
N ILE A 151 13.68 22.68 4.18
CA ILE A 151 12.39 23.31 3.86
C ILE A 151 12.50 24.85 3.84
N LYS A 152 13.11 25.43 4.86
CA LYS A 152 13.30 26.89 4.94
C LYS A 152 14.19 27.43 3.83
N GLN A 153 15.25 26.69 3.48
CA GLN A 153 16.23 27.11 2.48
C GLN A 153 15.69 26.99 1.06
N LEU A 154 15.05 25.87 0.72
CA LEU A 154 14.66 25.56 -0.65
C LEU A 154 13.20 25.86 -0.95
N LYS A 155 12.35 26.04 0.08
CA LYS A 155 10.92 26.35 -0.05
C LYS A 155 10.24 25.46 -1.11
N PRO A 156 10.20 24.11 -0.91
CA PRO A 156 9.60 23.22 -1.89
C PRO A 156 8.15 23.60 -2.16
N LYS A 157 7.70 23.49 -3.40
CA LYS A 157 6.30 23.72 -3.78
C LYS A 157 5.38 22.66 -3.19
N ILE A 158 5.86 21.43 -3.17
CA ILE A 158 5.11 20.28 -2.63
C ILE A 158 6.04 19.35 -1.88
N MET A 159 5.54 18.80 -0.78
CA MET A 159 6.18 17.76 0.02
C MET A 159 5.28 16.54 0.04
N ILE A 160 5.80 15.36 -0.35
CA ILE A 160 5.08 14.09 -0.31
C ILE A 160 5.77 13.16 0.68
N PHE A 161 5.03 12.81 1.74
CA PHE A 161 5.37 11.70 2.62
C PHE A 161 4.92 10.38 2.01
N GLY A 162 5.47 9.28 2.48
CA GLY A 162 5.20 7.94 1.96
C GLY A 162 6.40 7.34 1.26
N ALA A 163 6.50 6.03 1.30
CA ALA A 163 7.61 5.29 0.73
C ALA A 163 7.25 3.83 0.43
N SER A 164 8.06 3.17 -0.41
CA SER A 164 7.97 1.72 -0.64
C SER A 164 8.45 0.91 0.58
N PHE A 165 9.39 1.48 1.37
CA PHE A 165 9.84 0.92 2.65
C PHE A 165 9.34 1.84 3.77
N ILE A 166 8.38 1.37 4.54
CA ILE A 166 7.79 2.15 5.63
C ILE A 166 7.54 1.25 6.84
N THR A 167 8.36 1.41 7.86
CA THR A 167 8.30 0.63 9.11
C THR A 167 7.68 1.42 10.26
N PHE A 168 7.85 2.74 10.29
CA PHE A 168 7.36 3.61 11.36
C PHE A 168 6.60 4.82 10.80
N PRO A 169 5.72 5.45 11.60
CA PRO A 169 5.13 6.74 11.28
C PRO A 169 6.19 7.80 11.01
N TYR A 170 5.95 8.64 10.02
CA TYR A 170 6.79 9.78 9.72
C TYR A 170 6.43 11.00 10.59
N PRO A 171 7.36 11.97 10.81
CA PRO A 171 7.11 13.17 11.59
C PRO A 171 6.28 14.20 10.79
N VAL A 172 5.07 13.78 10.37
CA VAL A 172 4.20 14.58 9.49
C VAL A 172 3.77 15.86 10.19
N LYS A 173 3.31 15.77 11.45
CA LYS A 173 2.78 16.93 12.20
C LYS A 173 3.80 18.06 12.32
N GLU A 174 5.06 17.74 12.68
CA GLU A 174 6.12 18.72 12.84
C GLU A 174 6.53 19.36 11.51
N LEU A 175 6.66 18.53 10.47
CA LEU A 175 7.13 18.99 9.16
C LEU A 175 6.03 19.67 8.36
N SER A 176 4.77 19.27 8.49
CA SER A 176 3.63 19.94 7.84
C SER A 176 3.46 21.38 8.33
N LYS A 177 3.69 21.63 9.64
CA LYS A 177 3.63 22.97 10.17
C LYS A 177 4.63 23.89 9.48
N ILE A 178 5.92 23.50 9.44
CA ILE A 178 6.97 24.32 8.84
C ILE A 178 6.81 24.44 7.31
N ALA A 179 6.29 23.40 6.66
CA ALA A 179 5.97 23.41 5.24
C ALA A 179 4.94 24.49 4.88
N LYS A 180 3.82 24.50 5.60
CA LYS A 180 2.75 25.49 5.43
C LYS A 180 3.25 26.94 5.67
N GLU A 181 4.04 27.15 6.71
CA GLU A 181 4.67 28.46 6.99
C GLU A 181 5.57 28.94 5.85
N ASN A 182 6.07 28.04 5.00
CA ASN A 182 6.91 28.32 3.84
C ASN A 182 6.17 28.17 2.49
N GLY A 183 4.84 28.05 2.51
CA GLY A 183 3.98 28.02 1.32
C GLY A 183 3.98 26.68 0.55
N ALA A 184 4.43 25.59 1.19
CA ALA A 184 4.42 24.27 0.59
C ALA A 184 3.09 23.53 0.80
N ILE A 185 2.60 22.87 -0.23
CA ILE A 185 1.54 21.86 -0.16
C ILE A 185 2.12 20.58 0.45
N VAL A 186 1.34 19.88 1.26
CA VAL A 186 1.79 18.65 1.91
C VAL A 186 0.81 17.52 1.62
N GLY A 187 1.30 16.46 0.97
CA GLY A 187 0.55 15.24 0.69
C GLY A 187 1.15 14.00 1.35
N TYR A 188 0.36 12.94 1.43
CA TYR A 188 0.80 11.65 1.96
C TYR A 188 0.40 10.52 1.00
N ASP A 189 1.38 9.87 0.36
CA ASP A 189 1.17 8.61 -0.32
C ASP A 189 1.07 7.48 0.71
N GLY A 190 -0.17 7.10 1.01
CA GLY A 190 -0.49 6.04 1.95
C GLY A 190 -0.46 4.63 1.35
N SER A 191 -0.09 4.45 0.10
CA SER A 191 -0.23 3.18 -0.63
C SER A 191 0.13 1.94 0.18
N HIS A 192 1.24 1.96 0.90
CA HIS A 192 1.64 0.82 1.72
C HIS A 192 0.89 0.71 3.05
N VAL A 193 0.48 1.81 3.64
CA VAL A 193 -0.08 1.82 5.01
C VAL A 193 -1.57 2.21 5.07
N LEU A 194 -2.22 2.34 3.92
CA LEU A 194 -3.62 2.80 3.83
C LEU A 194 -4.58 1.93 4.65
N GLY A 195 -4.40 0.61 4.64
CA GLY A 195 -5.19 -0.30 5.46
C GLY A 195 -4.94 -0.14 6.96
N LEU A 196 -3.71 0.18 7.35
CA LEU A 196 -3.37 0.42 8.75
C LEU A 196 -3.90 1.79 9.23
N ILE A 197 -3.87 2.81 8.36
CA ILE A 197 -4.47 4.13 8.61
C ILE A 197 -5.99 3.99 8.74
N GLY A 198 -6.65 3.31 7.78
CA GLY A 198 -8.09 3.04 7.82
C GLY A 198 -8.51 2.24 9.04
N GLY A 199 -7.71 1.26 9.45
CA GLY A 199 -7.88 0.47 10.67
C GLY A 199 -7.47 1.19 11.97
N LYS A 200 -7.03 2.45 11.91
CA LYS A 200 -6.59 3.26 13.08
C LYS A 200 -5.46 2.60 13.89
N GLN A 201 -4.54 1.93 13.22
CA GLN A 201 -3.37 1.27 13.82
C GLN A 201 -2.04 1.85 13.31
N PHE A 202 -2.10 3.00 12.65
CA PHE A 202 -0.96 3.79 12.20
C PHE A 202 -1.26 5.28 12.41
N GLN A 203 -0.38 6.19 11.93
CA GLN A 203 -0.61 7.63 12.06
C GLN A 203 -1.89 8.09 11.32
N ASP A 204 -2.35 9.29 11.61
CA ASP A 204 -3.48 9.94 10.95
C ASP A 204 -3.00 11.18 10.18
N PRO A 205 -2.52 11.02 8.93
CA PRO A 205 -1.89 12.12 8.18
C PRO A 205 -2.80 13.34 7.99
N LEU A 206 -4.12 13.13 7.77
CA LEU A 206 -5.06 14.24 7.58
C LEU A 206 -5.17 15.11 8.84
N ARG A 207 -5.14 14.50 10.03
CA ARG A 207 -5.13 15.22 11.30
C ARG A 207 -3.75 15.79 11.65
N GLU A 208 -2.70 15.27 11.04
CA GLU A 208 -1.33 15.75 11.19
C GLU A 208 -0.97 16.87 10.23
N GLY A 209 -1.89 17.26 9.35
CA GLY A 209 -1.78 18.47 8.56
C GLY A 209 -1.46 18.29 7.09
N VAL A 210 -1.59 17.10 6.50
CA VAL A 210 -1.56 16.98 5.04
C VAL A 210 -2.87 17.47 4.42
N CYS A 211 -2.81 17.99 3.20
CA CYS A 211 -3.98 18.39 2.45
C CYS A 211 -4.67 17.20 1.78
N ALA A 212 -3.89 16.15 1.44
CA ALA A 212 -4.39 14.94 0.81
C ALA A 212 -3.66 13.69 1.29
N LEU A 213 -4.43 12.63 1.57
CA LEU A 213 -4.00 11.25 1.74
C LEU A 213 -4.48 10.47 0.51
N PHE A 214 -3.59 9.81 -0.19
CA PHE A 214 -3.91 9.11 -1.43
C PHE A 214 -3.07 7.84 -1.58
N GLY A 215 -3.38 7.00 -2.55
CA GLY A 215 -2.56 5.82 -2.83
C GLY A 215 -3.34 4.62 -3.33
N SER A 216 -2.66 3.49 -3.36
CA SER A 216 -3.17 2.20 -3.84
C SER A 216 -4.19 1.59 -2.86
N THR A 217 -5.18 0.87 -3.41
CA THR A 217 -6.28 0.27 -2.65
C THR A 217 -6.16 -1.25 -2.44
N HIS A 218 -5.00 -1.86 -2.75
CA HIS A 218 -4.84 -3.31 -2.83
C HIS A 218 -3.61 -3.87 -2.08
N LYS A 219 -2.94 -3.04 -1.25
CA LYS A 219 -1.75 -3.44 -0.48
C LYS A 219 -2.17 -3.76 0.96
N SER A 220 -1.79 -2.94 1.94
CA SER A 220 -2.32 -3.12 3.29
C SER A 220 -3.84 -2.91 3.37
N PHE A 221 -4.40 -2.05 2.51
CA PHE A 221 -5.84 -2.00 2.28
C PHE A 221 -6.23 -3.16 1.34
N PHE A 222 -7.22 -3.96 1.72
CA PHE A 222 -7.60 -5.22 1.05
C PHE A 222 -8.68 -5.05 -0.03
N GLY A 223 -8.67 -3.92 -0.73
CA GLY A 223 -9.58 -3.64 -1.84
C GLY A 223 -9.07 -4.12 -3.21
N PRO A 224 -9.82 -3.86 -4.27
CA PRO A 224 -9.38 -4.14 -5.63
C PRO A 224 -8.19 -3.28 -6.03
N GLN A 225 -7.44 -3.73 -7.02
CA GLN A 225 -6.39 -2.89 -7.62
C GLN A 225 -6.99 -1.58 -8.12
N GLY A 226 -6.34 -0.49 -7.75
CA GLY A 226 -6.80 0.86 -8.03
C GLY A 226 -6.15 1.88 -7.11
N GLY A 227 -6.71 3.09 -7.12
CA GLY A 227 -6.31 4.17 -6.25
C GLY A 227 -7.51 4.90 -5.67
N MET A 228 -7.26 5.73 -4.67
CA MET A 228 -8.21 6.73 -4.16
C MET A 228 -7.46 7.98 -3.70
N VAL A 229 -8.17 9.09 -3.64
CA VAL A 229 -7.71 10.36 -3.07
C VAL A 229 -8.69 10.81 -2.02
N LEU A 230 -8.18 11.19 -0.87
CA LEU A 230 -8.88 11.68 0.30
C LEU A 230 -8.27 13.04 0.64
N ALA A 231 -9.08 14.09 0.81
CA ALA A 231 -8.54 15.41 1.03
C ALA A 231 -9.34 16.21 2.07
N ASP A 232 -8.72 17.30 2.53
CA ASP A 232 -9.42 18.31 3.30
C ASP A 232 -10.40 19.11 2.39
N ARG A 233 -11.22 19.93 3.01
CA ARG A 233 -12.25 20.70 2.29
C ARG A 233 -11.66 21.70 1.32
N GLU A 234 -10.56 22.32 1.68
CA GLU A 234 -9.93 23.41 0.89
C GLU A 234 -9.41 22.92 -0.45
N HIS A 235 -8.79 21.71 -0.47
CA HIS A 235 -8.11 21.19 -1.65
C HIS A 235 -8.94 20.14 -2.42
N GLY A 236 -10.00 19.62 -1.81
CA GLY A 236 -10.75 18.49 -2.37
C GLY A 236 -11.40 18.76 -3.72
N GLU A 237 -12.08 19.92 -3.87
CA GLU A 237 -12.74 20.26 -5.14
C GLU A 237 -11.76 20.50 -6.27
N ILE A 238 -10.64 21.19 -6.00
CA ILE A 238 -9.57 21.43 -6.98
C ILE A 238 -8.99 20.09 -7.48
N ILE A 239 -8.82 19.12 -6.58
CA ILE A 239 -8.35 17.77 -6.93
C ILE A 239 -9.40 17.05 -7.79
N LYS A 240 -10.69 17.08 -7.41
CA LYS A 240 -11.78 16.45 -8.17
C LYS A 240 -11.91 16.99 -9.59
N GLU A 241 -11.82 18.30 -9.74
CA GLU A 241 -11.81 18.98 -11.06
C GLU A 241 -10.58 18.58 -11.91
N LYS A 242 -9.45 18.34 -11.25
CA LYS A 242 -8.25 17.86 -11.95
C LYS A 242 -8.35 16.41 -12.38
N ILE A 243 -9.03 15.56 -11.60
CA ILE A 243 -9.23 14.15 -11.95
C ILE A 243 -10.02 14.04 -13.25
N TYR A 244 -11.17 14.70 -13.35
CA TYR A 244 -12.01 14.66 -14.54
C TYR A 244 -11.96 16.04 -15.26
N PRO A 245 -11.74 16.08 -16.57
CA PRO A 245 -11.49 14.96 -17.49
C PRO A 245 -10.00 14.66 -17.70
N THR A 246 -9.08 15.26 -16.91
CA THR A 246 -7.64 15.24 -17.21
C THR A 246 -7.02 13.84 -17.09
N PHE A 247 -7.39 13.08 -16.06
CA PHE A 247 -6.76 11.79 -15.75
C PHE A 247 -7.71 10.60 -15.85
N VAL A 248 -8.99 10.86 -15.66
CA VAL A 248 -10.04 9.84 -15.73
C VAL A 248 -11.23 10.45 -16.46
N ASP A 249 -11.62 9.82 -17.58
CA ASP A 249 -12.84 10.15 -18.31
C ASP A 249 -13.97 9.21 -17.88
N ASN A 250 -13.88 7.93 -18.21
CA ASN A 250 -14.76 6.90 -17.68
C ASN A 250 -14.10 6.14 -16.54
N ALA A 251 -14.71 6.12 -15.37
CA ALA A 251 -14.23 5.31 -14.25
C ALA A 251 -14.55 3.81 -14.45
N HIS A 252 -13.78 2.94 -13.82
CA HIS A 252 -14.05 1.50 -13.80
C HIS A 252 -15.09 1.19 -12.71
N TRP A 253 -16.37 1.22 -13.05
CA TRP A 253 -17.49 1.18 -12.12
C TRP A 253 -17.58 -0.11 -11.33
N ASN A 254 -17.25 -1.26 -11.91
CA ASN A 254 -17.13 -2.53 -11.19
C ASN A 254 -16.04 -2.48 -10.10
N ARG A 255 -14.92 -1.80 -10.39
CA ARG A 255 -13.86 -1.57 -9.39
C ARG A 255 -14.34 -0.63 -8.28
N ILE A 256 -15.08 0.42 -8.62
CA ILE A 256 -15.65 1.34 -7.60
C ILE A 256 -16.65 0.60 -6.73
N ALA A 257 -17.52 -0.23 -7.29
CA ALA A 257 -18.46 -1.06 -6.52
C ALA A 257 -17.69 -2.02 -5.58
N ALA A 258 -16.67 -2.71 -6.08
CA ALA A 258 -15.82 -3.58 -5.28
C ALA A 258 -15.08 -2.81 -4.16
N LEU A 259 -14.53 -1.63 -4.46
CA LEU A 259 -13.88 -0.77 -3.48
C LEU A 259 -14.85 -0.26 -2.41
N THR A 260 -16.08 0.07 -2.80
CA THR A 260 -17.14 0.50 -1.88
C THR A 260 -17.46 -0.59 -0.86
N LEU A 261 -17.56 -1.85 -1.28
CA LEU A 261 -17.76 -2.97 -0.36
C LEU A 261 -16.52 -3.20 0.53
N ALA A 262 -15.32 -3.11 -0.03
CA ALA A 262 -14.08 -3.21 0.75
C ALA A 262 -13.96 -2.08 1.80
N LEU A 263 -14.44 -0.87 1.50
CA LEU A 263 -14.54 0.23 2.47
C LEU A 263 -15.54 -0.09 3.60
N ALA A 264 -16.66 -0.74 3.29
CA ALA A 264 -17.61 -1.20 4.30
C ALA A 264 -16.98 -2.29 5.20
N GLU A 265 -16.22 -3.24 4.64
CA GLU A 265 -15.45 -4.22 5.41
C GLU A 265 -14.37 -3.53 6.27
N MET A 266 -13.65 -2.56 5.73
CA MET A 266 -12.64 -1.79 6.46
C MET A 266 -13.27 -1.03 7.63
N ARG A 267 -14.43 -0.41 7.43
CA ARG A 267 -15.16 0.28 8.51
C ARG A 267 -15.54 -0.68 9.64
N LYS A 268 -15.96 -1.90 9.32
CA LYS A 268 -16.42 -2.88 10.31
C LYS A 268 -15.27 -3.64 10.98
N PHE A 269 -14.32 -4.10 10.20
CA PHE A 269 -13.30 -5.05 10.63
C PHE A 269 -11.88 -4.46 10.65
N GLY A 270 -11.67 -3.28 10.08
CA GLY A 270 -10.35 -2.71 9.83
C GLY A 270 -9.49 -2.56 11.09
N LYS A 271 -10.09 -2.18 12.23
CA LYS A 271 -9.35 -2.04 13.50
C LYS A 271 -8.78 -3.39 13.97
N ALA A 272 -9.57 -4.46 13.91
CA ALA A 272 -9.14 -5.79 14.30
C ALA A 272 -8.09 -6.34 13.33
N TYR A 273 -8.33 -6.21 12.02
CA TYR A 273 -7.40 -6.60 10.96
C TYR A 273 -6.05 -5.90 11.09
N ALA A 274 -6.03 -4.58 11.08
CA ALA A 274 -4.79 -3.80 11.13
C ALA A 274 -4.00 -4.05 12.44
N GLY A 275 -4.71 -4.20 13.56
CA GLY A 275 -4.09 -4.58 14.83
C GLY A 275 -3.42 -5.95 14.78
N GLN A 276 -4.05 -6.93 14.13
CA GLN A 276 -3.45 -8.25 13.95
C GLN A 276 -2.26 -8.20 12.98
N VAL A 277 -2.34 -7.46 11.88
CA VAL A 277 -1.23 -7.25 10.95
C VAL A 277 0.02 -6.74 11.67
N VAL A 278 -0.12 -5.72 12.53
CA VAL A 278 1.00 -5.14 13.29
C VAL A 278 1.56 -6.14 14.31
N ARG A 279 0.71 -6.90 15.01
CA ARG A 279 1.19 -7.95 15.92
C ARG A 279 1.94 -9.05 15.16
N ASN A 280 1.39 -9.51 14.07
CA ASN A 280 2.01 -10.51 13.21
C ASN A 280 3.39 -10.07 12.70
N SER A 281 3.50 -8.83 12.20
CA SER A 281 4.78 -8.32 11.70
C SER A 281 5.84 -8.21 12.80
N LYS A 282 5.47 -7.78 14.00
CA LYS A 282 6.40 -7.72 15.15
C LYS A 282 6.84 -9.12 15.59
N THR A 283 5.91 -10.08 15.66
CA THR A 283 6.23 -11.46 16.05
C THR A 283 7.14 -12.12 15.04
N LEU A 284 6.83 -12.01 13.75
CA LEU A 284 7.66 -12.57 12.69
C LEU A 284 9.05 -11.92 12.65
N ALA A 285 9.13 -10.58 12.76
CA ALA A 285 10.39 -9.84 12.79
C ALA A 285 11.29 -10.28 13.95
N LYS A 286 10.70 -10.41 15.15
CA LYS A 286 11.44 -10.89 16.33
C LYS A 286 11.96 -12.31 16.13
N ALA A 287 11.12 -13.23 15.68
CA ALA A 287 11.51 -14.63 15.46
C ALA A 287 12.63 -14.77 14.40
N LEU A 288 12.51 -14.02 13.30
CA LEU A 288 13.59 -13.97 12.28
C LEU A 288 14.89 -13.41 12.86
N CYS A 289 14.83 -12.36 13.67
CA CYS A 289 16.00 -11.80 14.34
C CYS A 289 16.62 -12.81 15.32
N ASP A 290 15.80 -13.52 16.10
CA ASP A 290 16.26 -14.56 17.04
C ASP A 290 16.98 -15.72 16.30
N TYR A 291 16.61 -15.99 15.05
CA TYR A 291 17.32 -16.95 14.15
C TYR A 291 18.55 -16.36 13.44
N GLY A 292 18.90 -15.10 13.68
CA GLY A 292 20.09 -14.46 13.13
C GLY A 292 19.90 -13.79 11.77
N PHE A 293 18.67 -13.61 11.28
CA PHE A 293 18.43 -12.81 10.08
C PHE A 293 18.67 -11.32 10.33
N PRO A 294 19.17 -10.56 9.33
CA PRO A 294 19.55 -9.17 9.49
C PRO A 294 18.34 -8.22 9.47
N VAL A 295 17.41 -8.41 10.43
CA VAL A 295 16.22 -7.56 10.57
C VAL A 295 16.61 -6.16 11.03
N VAL A 296 16.16 -5.13 10.32
CA VAL A 296 16.46 -3.73 10.68
C VAL A 296 15.64 -3.25 11.88
N CYS A 297 16.08 -2.15 12.49
CA CYS A 297 15.38 -1.43 13.55
C CYS A 297 15.05 -2.24 14.81
N GLN A 298 15.87 -3.21 15.20
CA GLN A 298 15.71 -3.99 16.43
C GLN A 298 15.56 -3.09 17.67
N HIS A 299 16.37 -2.03 17.77
CA HIS A 299 16.37 -1.06 18.87
C HIS A 299 15.06 -0.26 19.01
N LEU A 300 14.20 -0.26 17.96
CA LEU A 300 12.88 0.38 17.95
C LEU A 300 11.72 -0.62 17.99
N GLY A 301 12.00 -1.91 18.21
CA GLY A 301 10.99 -2.98 18.20
C GLY A 301 10.57 -3.40 16.78
N PHE A 302 11.50 -3.30 15.84
CA PHE A 302 11.44 -3.78 14.45
C PHE A 302 10.54 -2.97 13.53
N THR A 303 9.25 -2.86 13.80
CA THR A 303 8.27 -2.20 12.94
C THR A 303 7.00 -1.81 13.69
N GLN A 304 6.29 -0.82 13.19
CA GLN A 304 4.92 -0.47 13.55
C GLN A 304 3.97 -0.61 12.35
N SER A 305 4.47 -1.17 11.24
CA SER A 305 3.69 -1.40 10.02
C SER A 305 3.52 -2.90 9.74
N HIS A 306 3.05 -3.21 8.54
CA HIS A 306 2.96 -4.57 8.01
C HIS A 306 4.27 -5.08 7.42
N GLN A 307 5.30 -4.23 7.33
CA GLN A 307 6.57 -4.54 6.67
C GLN A 307 7.65 -4.93 7.68
N ILE A 308 8.38 -5.97 7.33
CA ILE A 308 9.64 -6.37 7.94
C ILE A 308 10.71 -6.21 6.86
N ILE A 309 11.83 -5.59 7.18
CA ILE A 309 12.92 -5.34 6.22
C ILE A 309 14.15 -6.10 6.68
N LEU A 310 14.76 -6.87 5.77
CA LEU A 310 16.04 -7.55 5.98
C LEU A 310 17.12 -6.84 5.19
N ASP A 311 18.21 -6.41 5.85
CA ASP A 311 19.34 -5.74 5.20
C ASP A 311 20.39 -6.73 4.71
N TYR A 312 20.27 -7.15 3.46
CA TYR A 312 21.30 -7.95 2.77
C TYR A 312 22.36 -7.10 2.06
N GLY A 313 22.31 -5.78 2.23
CA GLY A 313 23.30 -4.83 1.71
C GLY A 313 23.20 -4.51 0.21
N ASN A 314 22.71 -5.42 -0.64
CA ASN A 314 22.52 -5.16 -2.06
C ASN A 314 21.47 -6.07 -2.71
N TYR A 315 20.97 -5.62 -3.87
CA TYR A 315 19.91 -6.30 -4.63
C TYR A 315 20.27 -7.74 -5.04
N LYS A 316 21.54 -8.03 -5.39
CA LYS A 316 21.96 -9.38 -5.83
C LYS A 316 21.78 -10.42 -4.71
N LYS A 317 22.19 -10.06 -3.49
CA LYS A 317 22.01 -10.94 -2.31
C LYS A 317 20.53 -11.09 -1.94
N GLY A 318 19.76 -9.99 -1.99
CA GLY A 318 18.32 -10.04 -1.73
C GLY A 318 17.59 -10.91 -2.76
N ARG A 319 17.95 -10.83 -4.03
CA ARG A 319 17.41 -11.68 -5.08
C ARG A 319 17.70 -13.16 -4.85
N ALA A 320 18.96 -13.51 -4.52
CA ALA A 320 19.32 -14.89 -4.22
C ALA A 320 18.54 -15.45 -3.02
N PHE A 321 18.30 -14.64 -1.98
CA PHE A 321 17.43 -14.99 -0.87
C PHE A 321 16.01 -15.27 -1.32
N ALA A 322 15.42 -14.36 -2.10
CA ALA A 322 14.06 -14.49 -2.60
C ALA A 322 13.88 -15.73 -3.52
N GLU A 323 14.87 -16.01 -4.38
CA GLU A 323 14.87 -17.20 -5.25
C GLU A 323 14.92 -18.52 -4.43
N LYS A 324 15.75 -18.59 -3.37
CA LYS A 324 15.75 -19.75 -2.46
C LYS A 324 14.39 -19.96 -1.80
N LEU A 325 13.75 -18.90 -1.31
CA LEU A 325 12.44 -18.98 -0.70
C LEU A 325 11.36 -19.40 -1.70
N GLN A 326 11.39 -18.82 -2.92
CA GLN A 326 10.42 -19.17 -3.97
C GLN A 326 10.50 -20.65 -4.34
N ASN A 327 11.70 -21.27 -4.36
CA ASN A 327 11.87 -22.70 -4.58
C ASN A 327 11.13 -23.55 -3.54
N SER A 328 10.85 -22.97 -2.38
CA SER A 328 10.11 -23.59 -1.28
C SER A 328 8.66 -23.06 -1.18
N ASN A 329 8.11 -22.40 -2.22
CA ASN A 329 6.78 -21.77 -2.21
C ASN A 329 6.59 -20.67 -1.15
N ILE A 330 7.65 -20.03 -0.68
CA ILE A 330 7.58 -18.81 0.15
C ILE A 330 7.88 -17.61 -0.75
N ILE A 331 6.92 -16.73 -0.93
CA ILE A 331 7.00 -15.67 -1.92
C ILE A 331 7.26 -14.33 -1.23
N VAL A 332 8.40 -13.72 -1.52
CA VAL A 332 8.83 -12.39 -1.08
C VAL A 332 9.37 -11.59 -2.27
N ASP A 333 9.64 -10.30 -2.10
CA ASP A 333 10.30 -9.51 -3.14
C ASP A 333 11.83 -9.53 -3.04
N CYS A 334 12.52 -9.20 -4.15
CA CYS A 334 13.97 -9.19 -4.23
C CYS A 334 14.64 -8.05 -3.43
N ALA A 335 13.88 -7.08 -2.94
CA ALA A 335 14.36 -6.04 -2.04
C ALA A 335 14.31 -6.49 -0.56
N VAL A 336 13.86 -7.71 -0.35
CA VAL A 336 13.76 -8.43 0.93
C VAL A 336 12.91 -7.68 1.96
N ARG A 337 11.72 -7.28 1.49
CA ARG A 337 10.62 -6.88 2.36
C ARG A 337 9.71 -8.09 2.56
N ILE A 338 9.31 -8.31 3.79
CA ILE A 338 8.33 -9.34 4.16
C ILE A 338 7.09 -8.64 4.66
N GLY A 339 5.92 -8.98 4.12
CA GLY A 339 4.62 -8.41 4.47
C GLY A 339 3.71 -9.42 5.14
N THR A 340 2.90 -8.96 6.08
CA THR A 340 1.98 -9.82 6.85
C THR A 340 0.50 -9.58 6.54
N CYS A 341 0.18 -8.76 5.52
CA CYS A 341 -1.20 -8.40 5.21
C CYS A 341 -2.03 -9.61 4.75
N GLU A 342 -1.54 -10.35 3.75
CA GLU A 342 -2.27 -11.45 3.14
C GLU A 342 -2.44 -12.63 4.11
N VAL A 343 -1.37 -13.05 4.78
CA VAL A 343 -1.43 -14.12 5.79
C VAL A 343 -2.36 -13.78 6.97
N THR A 344 -2.41 -12.49 7.36
CA THR A 344 -3.39 -12.03 8.36
C THR A 344 -4.82 -12.09 7.81
N ARG A 345 -5.01 -11.73 6.56
CA ARG A 345 -6.31 -11.78 5.89
C ARG A 345 -6.85 -13.21 5.77
N HIS A 346 -5.96 -14.20 5.72
CA HIS A 346 -6.27 -15.62 5.81
C HIS A 346 -6.42 -16.13 7.25
N GLY A 347 -6.44 -15.27 8.26
CA GLY A 347 -6.69 -15.64 9.66
C GLY A 347 -5.47 -16.09 10.45
N MET A 348 -4.27 -16.09 9.87
CA MET A 348 -3.03 -16.42 10.58
C MET A 348 -2.72 -15.39 11.67
N LYS A 349 -2.22 -15.86 12.82
CA LYS A 349 -1.89 -15.06 14.00
C LYS A 349 -0.45 -15.29 14.42
N GLU A 350 -0.10 -14.84 15.61
CA GLU A 350 1.26 -14.89 16.15
C GLU A 350 1.86 -16.30 16.15
N GLY A 351 1.06 -17.34 16.44
CA GLY A 351 1.51 -18.74 16.42
C GLY A 351 1.99 -19.19 15.02
N GLU A 352 1.26 -18.79 13.99
CA GLU A 352 1.64 -19.08 12.59
C GLU A 352 2.87 -18.26 12.17
N MET A 353 3.05 -17.05 12.70
CA MET A 353 4.25 -16.25 12.42
C MET A 353 5.53 -16.92 12.91
N LEU A 354 5.48 -17.64 14.05
CA LEU A 354 6.61 -18.43 14.54
C LEU A 354 6.91 -19.60 13.60
N LYS A 355 5.87 -20.29 13.11
CA LYS A 355 6.03 -21.37 12.10
C LYS A 355 6.60 -20.85 10.79
N ILE A 356 6.13 -19.68 10.33
CA ILE A 356 6.65 -19.03 9.12
C ILE A 356 8.12 -18.70 9.28
N ALA A 357 8.53 -18.14 10.43
CA ALA A 357 9.94 -17.87 10.71
C ALA A 357 10.80 -19.14 10.69
N GLU A 358 10.30 -20.24 11.25
CA GLU A 358 10.94 -21.56 11.22
C GLU A 358 11.09 -22.08 9.79
N LEU A 359 10.04 -22.02 8.95
CA LEU A 359 10.10 -22.43 7.55
C LEU A 359 11.11 -21.60 6.75
N ILE A 360 11.18 -20.29 7.00
CA ILE A 360 12.19 -19.43 6.39
C ILE A 360 13.60 -19.82 6.86
N LYS A 361 13.79 -20.13 8.16
CA LYS A 361 15.06 -20.62 8.70
C LYS A 361 15.50 -21.92 8.04
N ARG A 362 14.61 -22.90 7.95
CA ARG A 362 14.86 -24.21 7.31
C ARG A 362 15.29 -24.03 5.86
N ALA A 363 14.63 -23.15 5.10
CA ALA A 363 14.97 -22.88 3.70
C ALA A 363 16.32 -22.18 3.51
N ILE A 364 16.69 -21.28 4.42
CA ILE A 364 17.85 -20.39 4.20
C ILE A 364 19.07 -20.78 5.01
N ILE A 365 18.91 -21.17 6.27
CA ILE A 365 20.00 -21.44 7.21
C ILE A 365 20.29 -22.94 7.25
N ASP A 366 19.26 -23.76 7.40
CA ASP A 366 19.41 -25.21 7.48
C ASP A 366 19.58 -25.86 6.10
N GLU A 367 19.29 -25.11 5.01
CA GLU A 367 19.39 -25.54 3.61
C GLU A 367 18.65 -26.88 3.33
N GLU A 368 17.50 -27.04 3.98
CA GLU A 368 16.65 -28.21 3.83
C GLU A 368 16.08 -28.32 2.40
N GLU A 369 15.82 -29.55 1.95
CA GLU A 369 15.28 -29.79 0.62
C GLU A 369 13.96 -29.05 0.38
N PRO A 370 13.85 -28.25 -0.69
CA PRO A 370 12.66 -27.44 -0.95
C PRO A 370 11.35 -28.20 -0.97
N GLU A 371 11.36 -29.49 -1.35
CA GLU A 371 10.18 -30.34 -1.41
C GLU A 371 9.57 -30.61 -0.04
N GLU A 372 10.39 -30.80 0.99
CA GLU A 372 9.92 -30.98 2.38
C GLU A 372 9.22 -29.72 2.88
N ILE A 373 9.82 -28.57 2.64
CA ILE A 373 9.28 -27.25 3.03
C ILE A 373 7.98 -26.97 2.27
N ARG A 374 7.91 -27.28 0.96
CA ARG A 374 6.68 -27.13 0.16
C ARG A 374 5.51 -27.93 0.73
N ARG A 375 5.76 -29.17 1.20
CA ARG A 375 4.73 -30.01 1.84
C ARG A 375 4.19 -29.36 3.12
N ASP A 376 5.06 -28.83 3.97
CA ASP A 376 4.66 -28.15 5.20
C ASP A 376 3.90 -26.85 4.92
N ILE A 377 4.31 -26.08 3.90
CA ILE A 377 3.61 -24.87 3.45
C ILE A 377 2.22 -25.23 2.91
N ALA A 378 2.12 -26.23 2.05
CA ALA A 378 0.83 -26.68 1.53
C ALA A 378 -0.13 -27.09 2.66
N LYS A 379 0.39 -27.80 3.68
CA LYS A 379 -0.37 -28.17 4.88
C LYS A 379 -0.80 -26.93 5.69
N LEU A 380 0.10 -25.95 5.87
CA LEU A 380 -0.24 -24.70 6.54
C LEU A 380 -1.31 -23.94 5.77
N CYS A 381 -1.11 -23.72 4.47
CA CYS A 381 -2.05 -22.98 3.61
C CYS A 381 -3.43 -23.68 3.54
N SER A 382 -3.48 -25.02 3.50
CA SER A 382 -4.76 -25.74 3.48
C SER A 382 -5.63 -25.53 4.74
N THR A 383 -5.02 -25.14 5.86
CA THR A 383 -5.73 -24.80 7.10
C THR A 383 -6.33 -23.38 7.07
N PHE A 384 -5.79 -22.48 6.23
CA PHE A 384 -6.13 -21.07 6.19
C PHE A 384 -6.62 -20.66 4.80
N GLN A 385 -7.65 -21.34 4.27
CA GLN A 385 -8.23 -21.07 2.95
C GLN A 385 -9.27 -19.94 2.96
N GLU A 386 -9.92 -19.73 4.09
CA GLU A 386 -10.95 -18.72 4.25
C GLU A 386 -10.34 -17.31 4.31
N VAL A 387 -11.11 -16.32 3.88
CA VAL A 387 -10.75 -14.92 4.02
C VAL A 387 -11.47 -14.33 5.22
N GLU A 388 -10.70 -13.92 6.21
CA GLU A 388 -11.18 -13.33 7.45
C GLU A 388 -11.41 -11.81 7.31
N TYR A 389 -12.00 -11.19 8.33
CA TYR A 389 -12.26 -9.74 8.41
C TYR A 389 -13.13 -9.22 7.27
N CYS A 390 -14.10 -10.02 6.81
CA CYS A 390 -15.06 -9.69 5.77
C CYS A 390 -16.49 -10.00 6.21
N PHE A 391 -17.46 -9.56 5.40
CA PHE A 391 -18.82 -10.04 5.55
C PHE A 391 -18.93 -11.47 4.99
N ALA A 392 -19.76 -12.29 5.65
CA ALA A 392 -20.05 -13.65 5.26
C ALA A 392 -20.81 -13.71 3.91
#